data_6a30642b83404a480047bd34c6d57e2d
#
_entry.id   6a30642b83404a480047bd34c6d57e2d
#
_cell.length_a   1.000
_cell.length_b   1.000
_cell.length_c   1.000
_cell.angle_alpha   90.00
_cell.angle_beta   90.00
_cell.angle_gamma   90.00
#
_symmetry.space_group_name_H-M   'P 1'
#
loop_
_entity.id
_entity.type
_entity.pdbx_description
1 polymer ?
#
loop_
_entity_poly.entity_id
_entity_poly.type
_entity_poly.pdbx_seq_one_letter_code
_entity_poly.pdbx_strand_id
1 'polypeptide(L)'
;FFMIFKNWSCERIFLVVAMIVGTILIFLTPPMCTPDENCHFLNSYAFSTGQFTPSVKDGKVGKYIRNDIINFVDGYNGKYTSNFGVEYTFQEMYFNSHLQVSDRSGSFYESRLLNANPFTYTFSTLGILAGKALLRLWGSGFDTPYNLLIFAKIGNFIFFLIAGYLALKGAVCMKKTMLLLLLMPMTLYLGASVSYDAILIAGSLWFFSVFMRLYLAPDEYVIDKNDIIQTMICAFVLITVKQVMIPFLLLLFLIDKKKFGGTKKYVCCIVAVILIGVICYLCPTIINGISKNDIVTEYEINSLKQKNYIID
;
A
#
# COMPACT_ATOMS: atom_id res chain seq x y z
N PHE A 1 -23.37 16.40 16.84
CA PHE A 1 -22.09 16.05 16.23
C PHE A 1 -21.35 17.30 15.74
N PHE A 2 -21.97 18.22 15.01
CA PHE A 2 -21.35 19.45 14.50
C PHE A 2 -20.85 20.43 15.59
N MET A 3 -21.45 20.45 16.76
CA MET A 3 -21.05 21.37 17.84
C MET A 3 -19.71 20.97 18.50
N ILE A 4 -19.38 19.68 18.55
CA ILE A 4 -18.15 19.17 19.19
C ILE A 4 -16.91 19.58 18.38
N PHE A 5 -17.01 19.64 17.06
CA PHE A 5 -15.87 19.89 16.14
C PHE A 5 -15.74 21.35 15.69
N LYS A 6 -16.58 22.27 16.19
CA LYS A 6 -16.64 23.67 15.71
C LYS A 6 -15.28 24.39 15.74
N ASN A 7 -14.40 24.02 16.68
CA ASN A 7 -13.10 24.65 16.88
C ASN A 7 -11.92 23.73 16.55
N TRP A 8 -12.16 22.57 15.91
CA TRP A 8 -11.11 21.62 15.59
C TRP A 8 -10.54 21.85 14.21
N SER A 9 -9.24 21.69 14.07
CA SER A 9 -8.59 21.70 12.77
C SER A 9 -8.94 20.43 11.98
N CYS A 10 -8.93 20.52 10.65
CA CYS A 10 -9.26 19.38 9.78
C CYS A 10 -8.40 18.15 10.06
N GLU A 11 -7.10 18.34 10.33
CA GLU A 11 -6.18 17.26 10.66
C GLU A 11 -6.51 16.55 11.97
N ARG A 12 -7.02 17.28 12.98
CA ARG A 12 -7.48 16.69 14.24
C ARG A 12 -8.76 15.89 14.06
N ILE A 13 -9.72 16.46 13.30
CA ILE A 13 -10.97 15.75 12.96
C ILE A 13 -10.65 14.45 12.24
N PHE A 14 -9.77 14.52 11.22
CA PHE A 14 -9.33 13.34 10.49
C PHE A 14 -8.76 12.27 11.42
N LEU A 15 -7.77 12.62 12.24
CA LEU A 15 -7.12 11.64 13.12
C LEU A 15 -8.11 10.97 14.07
N VAL A 16 -8.99 11.75 14.72
CA VAL A 16 -9.93 11.18 15.69
C VAL A 16 -10.97 10.29 15.00
N VAL A 17 -11.58 10.78 13.92
CA VAL A 17 -12.60 10.00 13.21
C VAL A 17 -11.98 8.76 12.56
N ALA A 18 -10.85 8.91 11.87
CA ALA A 18 -10.18 7.81 11.21
C ALA A 18 -9.70 6.76 12.23
N MET A 19 -9.10 7.17 13.36
CA MET A 19 -8.68 6.23 14.41
C MET A 19 -9.86 5.43 14.96
N ILE A 20 -10.97 6.07 15.29
CA ILE A 20 -12.14 5.36 15.83
C ILE A 20 -12.71 4.40 14.79
N VAL A 21 -13.10 4.94 13.62
CA VAL A 21 -13.76 4.15 12.58
C VAL A 21 -12.82 3.11 11.98
N GLY A 22 -11.57 3.48 11.69
CA GLY A 22 -10.59 2.55 11.13
C GLY A 22 -10.23 1.42 12.08
N THR A 23 -10.09 1.68 13.39
CA THR A 23 -9.89 0.62 14.39
C THR A 23 -11.07 -0.35 14.40
N ILE A 24 -12.30 0.17 14.39
CA ILE A 24 -13.51 -0.65 14.31
C ILE A 24 -13.46 -1.51 13.03
N LEU A 25 -13.14 -0.92 11.88
CA LEU A 25 -13.08 -1.63 10.60
C LEU A 25 -11.96 -2.70 10.57
N ILE A 26 -10.78 -2.43 11.15
CA ILE A 26 -9.70 -3.43 11.23
C ILE A 26 -10.19 -4.72 11.89
N PHE A 27 -10.96 -4.60 12.97
CA PHE A 27 -11.40 -5.76 13.74
C PHE A 27 -12.74 -6.34 13.27
N LEU A 28 -13.65 -5.54 12.70
CA LEU A 28 -14.96 -6.01 12.25
C LEU A 28 -14.99 -6.50 10.80
N THR A 29 -14.05 -6.09 9.95
CA THR A 29 -14.03 -6.55 8.56
C THR A 29 -13.54 -7.99 8.49
N PRO A 30 -14.34 -8.92 7.91
CA PRO A 30 -13.93 -10.29 7.74
C PRO A 30 -12.63 -10.42 6.95
N PRO A 31 -11.80 -11.44 7.21
CA PRO A 31 -10.61 -11.70 6.43
C PRO A 31 -10.91 -11.87 4.94
N MET A 32 -10.04 -11.37 4.08
CA MET A 32 -10.12 -11.48 2.61
C MET A 32 -11.39 -10.88 1.99
N CYS A 33 -12.04 -9.94 2.67
CA CYS A 33 -13.22 -9.23 2.15
C CYS A 33 -12.88 -7.95 1.38
N THR A 34 -11.68 -7.41 1.57
CA THR A 34 -11.20 -6.26 0.78
C THR A 34 -10.72 -6.75 -0.58
N PRO A 35 -10.90 -5.97 -1.66
CA PRO A 35 -10.39 -6.35 -2.98
C PRO A 35 -8.91 -6.75 -2.94
N ASP A 36 -8.59 -7.91 -3.50
CA ASP A 36 -7.25 -8.48 -3.61
C ASP A 36 -6.47 -8.65 -2.28
N GLU A 37 -7.17 -8.60 -1.12
CA GLU A 37 -6.52 -8.69 0.21
C GLU A 37 -5.73 -9.99 0.39
N ASN A 38 -6.18 -11.08 -0.23
CA ASN A 38 -5.47 -12.36 -0.27
C ASN A 38 -4.05 -12.20 -0.86
N CYS A 39 -3.95 -11.59 -2.04
CA CYS A 39 -2.66 -11.35 -2.71
C CYS A 39 -1.80 -10.35 -1.95
N HIS A 40 -2.41 -9.30 -1.40
CA HIS A 40 -1.71 -8.29 -0.63
C HIS A 40 -1.14 -8.85 0.67
N PHE A 41 -1.91 -9.67 1.38
CA PHE A 41 -1.45 -10.30 2.61
C PHE A 41 -0.34 -11.32 2.34
N LEU A 42 -0.48 -12.19 1.32
CA LEU A 42 0.54 -13.17 0.94
C LEU A 42 1.86 -12.50 0.55
N ASN A 43 1.83 -11.41 -0.24
CA ASN A 43 3.03 -10.65 -0.56
C ASN A 43 3.69 -10.06 0.69
N SER A 44 2.91 -9.39 1.55
CA SER A 44 3.41 -8.80 2.79
C SER A 44 4.02 -9.85 3.72
N TYR A 45 3.40 -11.03 3.82
CA TYR A 45 3.91 -12.14 4.59
C TYR A 45 5.24 -12.67 4.01
N ALA A 46 5.30 -12.92 2.70
CA ALA A 46 6.51 -13.40 2.03
C ALA A 46 7.68 -12.43 2.22
N PHE A 47 7.44 -11.12 2.07
CA PHE A 47 8.48 -10.11 2.34
C PHE A 47 8.93 -10.10 3.80
N SER A 48 8.02 -10.36 4.74
CA SER A 48 8.36 -10.48 6.17
C SER A 48 9.21 -11.72 6.50
N THR A 49 9.33 -12.66 5.56
CA THR A 49 10.24 -13.82 5.66
C THR A 49 11.51 -13.68 4.82
N GLY A 50 11.73 -12.49 4.24
CA GLY A 50 12.91 -12.19 3.41
C GLY A 50 12.80 -12.66 1.95
N GLN A 51 11.64 -13.14 1.51
CA GLN A 51 11.44 -13.58 0.12
C GLN A 51 11.05 -12.38 -0.77
N PHE A 52 12.03 -11.54 -1.09
CA PHE A 52 11.82 -10.36 -1.94
C PHE A 52 11.65 -10.70 -3.42
N THR A 53 12.20 -11.83 -3.85
CA THR A 53 12.08 -12.35 -5.22
C THR A 53 11.14 -13.54 -5.24
N PRO A 54 10.31 -13.70 -6.28
CA PRO A 54 9.57 -14.94 -6.47
C PRO A 54 10.52 -16.08 -6.84
N SER A 55 10.13 -17.30 -6.52
CA SER A 55 10.80 -18.53 -6.94
C SER A 55 10.10 -19.11 -8.16
N VAL A 56 10.85 -19.81 -9.01
CA VAL A 56 10.30 -20.60 -10.11
C VAL A 56 10.46 -22.08 -9.77
N LYS A 57 9.36 -22.83 -9.83
CA LYS A 57 9.33 -24.26 -9.65
C LYS A 57 8.46 -24.88 -10.75
N ASP A 58 9.01 -25.83 -11.50
CA ASP A 58 8.32 -26.52 -12.61
C ASP A 58 7.69 -25.53 -13.64
N GLY A 59 8.41 -24.43 -13.97
CA GLY A 59 7.95 -23.39 -14.86
C GLY A 59 6.88 -22.45 -14.28
N LYS A 60 6.51 -22.60 -13.01
CA LYS A 60 5.48 -21.83 -12.33
C LYS A 60 6.11 -20.82 -11.36
N VAL A 61 5.56 -19.62 -11.32
CA VAL A 61 6.02 -18.52 -10.44
C VAL A 61 5.26 -18.56 -9.13
N GLY A 62 5.98 -18.45 -7.99
CA GLY A 62 5.35 -18.44 -6.68
C GLY A 62 6.35 -18.10 -5.57
N LYS A 63 5.92 -18.30 -4.34
CA LYS A 63 6.73 -18.11 -3.13
C LYS A 63 6.49 -19.26 -2.14
N TYR A 64 7.45 -19.50 -1.26
CA TYR A 64 7.26 -20.47 -0.18
C TYR A 64 6.51 -19.80 0.98
N ILE A 65 5.29 -20.27 1.21
CA ILE A 65 4.38 -19.72 2.24
C ILE A 65 4.10 -20.82 3.27
N ARG A 66 3.97 -20.45 4.51
CA ARG A 66 3.59 -21.35 5.61
C ARG A 66 2.18 -21.92 5.36
N ASN A 67 2.00 -23.22 5.50
CA ASN A 67 0.78 -23.93 5.11
C ASN A 67 -0.47 -23.44 5.84
N ASP A 68 -0.36 -23.11 7.13
CA ASP A 68 -1.48 -22.53 7.88
C ASP A 68 -1.94 -21.16 7.32
N ILE A 69 -1.02 -20.37 6.75
CA ILE A 69 -1.36 -19.10 6.08
C ILE A 69 -2.04 -19.37 4.74
N ILE A 70 -1.57 -20.35 3.97
CA ILE A 70 -2.22 -20.76 2.72
C ILE A 70 -3.65 -21.21 3.01
N ASN A 71 -3.82 -22.13 3.95
CA ASN A 71 -5.14 -22.66 4.33
C ASN A 71 -6.08 -21.56 4.84
N PHE A 72 -5.55 -20.59 5.60
CA PHE A 72 -6.32 -19.44 6.07
C PHE A 72 -6.78 -18.55 4.89
N VAL A 73 -5.87 -18.19 4.00
CA VAL A 73 -6.19 -17.34 2.86
C VAL A 73 -7.19 -18.03 1.93
N ASP A 74 -6.94 -19.29 1.56
CA ASP A 74 -7.82 -20.03 0.65
C ASP A 74 -9.20 -20.31 1.28
N GLY A 75 -9.23 -20.55 2.59
CA GLY A 75 -10.48 -20.77 3.34
C GLY A 75 -11.39 -19.55 3.44
N TYR A 76 -10.81 -18.34 3.41
CA TYR A 76 -11.58 -17.08 3.47
C TYR A 76 -11.72 -16.38 2.11
N ASN A 77 -10.90 -16.71 1.13
CA ASN A 77 -10.94 -16.06 -0.18
C ASN A 77 -12.27 -16.33 -0.88
N GLY A 78 -13.01 -15.27 -1.19
CA GLY A 78 -14.32 -15.34 -1.83
C GLY A 78 -15.46 -15.84 -0.93
N LYS A 79 -15.19 -16.33 0.29
CA LYS A 79 -16.20 -16.92 1.17
C LYS A 79 -17.35 -15.96 1.46
N TYR A 80 -17.06 -14.71 1.78
CA TYR A 80 -18.04 -13.70 2.17
C TYR A 80 -18.36 -12.70 1.06
N THR A 81 -17.61 -12.67 -0.02
CA THR A 81 -17.80 -11.73 -1.14
C THR A 81 -18.51 -12.36 -2.33
N SER A 82 -18.33 -13.67 -2.54
CA SER A 82 -18.87 -14.38 -3.70
C SER A 82 -20.07 -15.27 -3.36
N ASN A 83 -20.29 -15.60 -2.08
CA ASN A 83 -21.37 -16.46 -1.63
C ASN A 83 -22.46 -15.64 -0.93
N PHE A 84 -23.59 -15.43 -1.61
CA PHE A 84 -24.76 -14.80 -1.01
C PHE A 84 -25.36 -15.67 0.08
N GLY A 85 -25.69 -15.07 1.25
CA GLY A 85 -26.34 -15.77 2.36
C GLY A 85 -25.41 -16.47 3.34
N VAL A 86 -24.09 -16.34 3.20
CA VAL A 86 -23.16 -16.79 4.25
C VAL A 86 -23.07 -15.71 5.32
N GLU A 87 -23.55 -16.04 6.52
CA GLU A 87 -23.45 -15.16 7.67
C GLU A 87 -22.05 -15.23 8.27
N TYR A 88 -21.53 -14.08 8.66
CA TYR A 88 -20.27 -13.94 9.35
C TYR A 88 -20.52 -13.75 10.84
N THR A 89 -20.17 -14.74 11.63
CA THR A 89 -20.38 -14.69 13.07
C THR A 89 -19.12 -14.26 13.81
N PHE A 90 -19.30 -13.55 14.92
CA PHE A 90 -18.20 -13.16 15.83
C PHE A 90 -17.42 -14.40 16.35
N GLN A 91 -18.12 -15.51 16.58
CA GLN A 91 -17.51 -16.76 16.99
C GLN A 91 -16.58 -17.34 15.92
N GLU A 92 -16.98 -17.31 14.66
CA GLU A 92 -16.13 -17.77 13.55
C GLU A 92 -14.91 -16.87 13.38
N MET A 93 -15.08 -15.57 13.55
CA MET A 93 -14.02 -14.56 13.45
C MET A 93 -12.93 -14.72 14.52
N TYR A 94 -13.34 -14.83 15.79
CA TYR A 94 -12.40 -14.79 16.91
C TYR A 94 -11.99 -16.17 17.42
N PHE A 95 -12.87 -17.16 17.41
CA PHE A 95 -12.57 -18.47 18.01
C PHE A 95 -12.02 -19.47 16.99
N ASN A 96 -12.60 -19.57 15.80
CA ASN A 96 -12.14 -20.56 14.82
C ASN A 96 -10.83 -20.16 14.14
N SER A 97 -10.57 -18.87 13.97
CA SER A 97 -9.33 -18.38 13.38
C SER A 97 -8.10 -18.56 14.28
N HIS A 98 -8.29 -18.63 15.60
CA HIS A 98 -7.22 -18.87 16.58
C HIS A 98 -6.88 -20.33 16.78
N LEU A 99 -7.79 -21.26 16.46
CA LEU A 99 -7.63 -22.68 16.72
C LEU A 99 -6.90 -23.46 15.59
N GLN A 100 -6.74 -22.87 14.41
CA GLN A 100 -6.09 -23.52 13.27
C GLN A 100 -4.56 -23.31 13.24
N VAL A 101 -3.88 -23.68 14.31
CA VAL A 101 -2.41 -23.81 14.28
C VAL A 101 -2.07 -25.26 13.92
N SER A 102 -2.21 -25.65 12.64
CA SER A 102 -1.99 -27.06 12.30
C SER A 102 -0.66 -27.32 11.62
N ASP A 103 -0.29 -26.63 10.58
CA ASP A 103 0.93 -26.94 9.84
C ASP A 103 1.75 -25.68 9.55
N ARG A 104 2.88 -25.56 10.24
CA ARG A 104 3.83 -24.43 10.08
C ARG A 104 4.91 -24.72 9.06
N SER A 105 4.91 -25.87 8.42
CA SER A 105 5.81 -26.15 7.30
C SER A 105 5.47 -25.21 6.15
N GLY A 106 6.44 -24.94 5.28
CA GLY A 106 6.27 -24.10 4.11
C GLY A 106 6.09 -24.91 2.86
N SER A 107 5.12 -24.57 2.03
CA SER A 107 4.98 -25.12 0.69
C SER A 107 5.05 -24.03 -0.38
N PHE A 108 5.35 -24.46 -1.61
CA PHE A 108 5.36 -23.54 -2.75
C PHE A 108 3.93 -23.19 -3.13
N TYR A 109 3.59 -21.90 -3.00
CA TYR A 109 2.31 -21.34 -3.42
C TYR A 109 2.46 -20.67 -4.76
N GLU A 110 1.82 -21.25 -5.79
CA GLU A 110 1.84 -20.74 -7.15
C GLU A 110 0.92 -19.53 -7.27
N SER A 111 1.49 -18.39 -7.60
CA SER A 111 0.72 -17.22 -8.00
C SER A 111 1.61 -16.18 -8.67
N ARG A 112 1.23 -15.75 -9.87
CA ARG A 112 1.90 -14.63 -10.59
C ARG A 112 1.75 -13.30 -9.86
N LEU A 113 0.71 -13.15 -9.05
CA LEU A 113 0.45 -11.95 -8.25
C LEU A 113 1.47 -11.77 -7.11
N LEU A 114 2.24 -12.83 -6.79
CA LEU A 114 3.35 -12.75 -5.83
C LEU A 114 4.63 -12.14 -6.41
N ASN A 115 4.64 -11.78 -7.70
CA ASN A 115 5.70 -11.01 -8.33
C ASN A 115 5.46 -9.51 -8.18
N ALA A 116 5.35 -9.02 -6.96
CA ALA A 116 5.06 -7.63 -6.66
C ALA A 116 6.30 -6.86 -6.22
N ASN A 117 6.26 -5.53 -6.38
CA ASN A 117 7.31 -4.65 -5.88
C ASN A 117 7.33 -4.66 -4.34
N PRO A 118 8.44 -5.02 -3.68
CA PRO A 118 8.52 -5.06 -2.22
C PRO A 118 8.17 -3.74 -1.53
N PHE A 119 8.53 -2.62 -2.12
CA PHE A 119 8.26 -1.30 -1.56
C PHE A 119 6.77 -0.98 -1.44
N THR A 120 5.92 -1.56 -2.32
CA THR A 120 4.46 -1.41 -2.27
C THR A 120 3.87 -1.92 -0.95
N TYR A 121 4.49 -2.95 -0.37
CA TYR A 121 4.01 -3.63 0.84
C TYR A 121 4.83 -3.33 2.08
N THR A 122 5.69 -2.29 2.06
CA THR A 122 6.59 -1.97 3.18
C THR A 122 5.85 -1.85 4.51
N PHE A 123 4.73 -1.12 4.54
CA PHE A 123 4.05 -0.84 5.80
C PHE A 123 3.31 -2.05 6.37
N SER A 124 2.63 -2.82 5.54
CA SER A 124 2.00 -4.07 5.96
C SER A 124 3.04 -5.13 6.36
N THR A 125 4.17 -5.20 5.66
CA THR A 125 5.32 -6.05 6.02
C THR A 125 5.91 -5.65 7.37
N LEU A 126 6.13 -4.36 7.62
CA LEU A 126 6.59 -3.86 8.92
C LEU A 126 5.59 -4.17 10.03
N GLY A 127 4.28 -4.07 9.74
CA GLY A 127 3.23 -4.50 10.66
C GLY A 127 3.38 -5.97 11.03
N ILE A 128 3.53 -6.87 10.05
CA ILE A 128 3.75 -8.31 10.30
C ILE A 128 5.01 -8.56 11.11
N LEU A 129 6.13 -7.87 10.81
CA LEU A 129 7.38 -8.02 11.56
C LEU A 129 7.21 -7.58 13.01
N ALA A 130 6.56 -6.43 13.25
CA ALA A 130 6.23 -5.97 14.60
C ALA A 130 5.33 -6.97 15.31
N GLY A 131 4.30 -7.50 14.62
CA GLY A 131 3.43 -8.55 15.13
C GLY A 131 4.19 -9.80 15.54
N LYS A 132 5.06 -10.33 14.68
CA LYS A 132 5.92 -11.48 14.98
C LYS A 132 6.80 -11.23 16.22
N ALA A 133 7.38 -10.03 16.33
CA ALA A 133 8.21 -9.68 17.47
C ALA A 133 7.41 -9.61 18.79
N LEU A 134 6.27 -8.93 18.78
CA LEU A 134 5.42 -8.77 19.96
C LEU A 134 4.77 -10.11 20.40
N LEU A 135 4.25 -10.87 19.45
CA LEU A 135 3.58 -12.13 19.74
C LEU A 135 4.53 -13.20 20.28
N ARG A 136 5.81 -13.17 19.89
CA ARG A 136 6.85 -14.05 20.44
C ARG A 136 7.10 -13.80 21.93
N LEU A 137 6.88 -12.56 22.42
CA LEU A 137 7.01 -12.25 23.85
C LEU A 137 5.94 -12.95 24.69
N TRP A 138 4.78 -13.29 24.12
CA TRP A 138 3.69 -13.97 24.81
C TRP A 138 3.73 -15.50 24.64
N GLY A 139 4.55 -16.02 23.75
CA GLY A 139 4.77 -17.47 23.58
C GLY A 139 4.77 -17.94 22.13
N SER A 140 5.35 -19.13 21.92
CA SER A 140 5.35 -19.79 20.61
C SER A 140 3.93 -20.27 20.30
N GLY A 141 3.27 -19.68 19.29
CA GLY A 141 1.94 -20.12 18.86
C GLY A 141 0.96 -18.98 18.66
N PHE A 142 1.24 -17.80 19.21
CA PHE A 142 0.37 -16.64 19.03
C PHE A 142 0.48 -15.96 17.66
N ASP A 143 1.51 -16.26 16.84
CA ASP A 143 1.68 -15.75 15.48
C ASP A 143 0.78 -16.51 14.48
N THR A 144 -0.51 -16.59 14.78
CA THR A 144 -1.53 -17.16 13.92
C THR A 144 -1.73 -16.33 12.65
N PRO A 145 -2.22 -16.90 11.55
CA PRO A 145 -2.50 -16.17 10.32
C PRO A 145 -3.39 -14.95 10.54
N TYR A 146 -4.43 -15.09 11.38
CA TYR A 146 -5.35 -14.00 11.72
C TYR A 146 -4.62 -12.85 12.44
N ASN A 147 -3.83 -13.16 13.47
CA ASN A 147 -3.09 -12.13 14.19
C ASN A 147 -2.10 -11.40 13.27
N LEU A 148 -1.40 -12.12 12.40
CA LEU A 148 -0.50 -11.51 11.42
C LEU A 148 -1.25 -10.63 10.41
N LEU A 149 -2.46 -11.02 9.99
CA LEU A 149 -3.33 -10.18 9.15
C LEU A 149 -3.71 -8.87 9.87
N ILE A 150 -4.11 -8.94 11.15
CA ILE A 150 -4.43 -7.75 11.94
C ILE A 150 -3.22 -6.81 12.03
N PHE A 151 -2.02 -7.33 12.31
CA PHE A 151 -0.81 -6.52 12.36
C PHE A 151 -0.46 -5.92 10.99
N ALA A 152 -0.70 -6.63 9.89
CA ALA A 152 -0.53 -6.09 8.54
C ALA A 152 -1.49 -4.92 8.28
N LYS A 153 -2.77 -5.07 8.66
CA LYS A 153 -3.79 -4.00 8.58
C LYS A 153 -3.38 -2.78 9.41
N ILE A 154 -2.90 -2.99 10.64
CA ILE A 154 -2.42 -1.90 11.53
C ILE A 154 -1.24 -1.17 10.89
N GLY A 155 -0.25 -1.89 10.35
CA GLY A 155 0.89 -1.27 9.69
C GLY A 155 0.49 -0.37 8.53
N ASN A 156 -0.41 -0.85 7.68
CA ASN A 156 -0.94 -0.09 6.56
C ASN A 156 -1.75 1.14 7.01
N PHE A 157 -2.57 0.95 8.05
CA PHE A 157 -3.41 2.01 8.62
C PHE A 157 -2.58 3.13 9.27
N ILE A 158 -1.47 2.80 9.93
CA ILE A 158 -0.54 3.79 10.48
C ILE A 158 -0.02 4.71 9.36
N PHE A 159 0.40 4.13 8.22
CA PHE A 159 0.81 4.95 7.08
C PHE A 159 -0.33 5.85 6.59
N PHE A 160 -1.55 5.30 6.44
CA PHE A 160 -2.73 6.07 6.03
C PHE A 160 -2.99 7.27 6.95
N LEU A 161 -2.88 7.08 8.26
CA LEU A 161 -3.05 8.15 9.25
C LEU A 161 -1.94 9.22 9.12
N ILE A 162 -0.69 8.80 8.98
CA ILE A 162 0.45 9.73 8.85
C ILE A 162 0.33 10.54 7.56
N ALA A 163 0.13 9.88 6.42
CA ALA A 163 0.06 10.54 5.13
C ALA A 163 -1.18 11.46 5.03
N GLY A 164 -2.33 11.03 5.52
CA GLY A 164 -3.55 11.84 5.57
C GLY A 164 -3.40 13.06 6.48
N TYR A 165 -2.76 12.89 7.65
CA TYR A 165 -2.44 14.01 8.54
C TYR A 165 -1.50 15.02 7.86
N LEU A 166 -0.43 14.56 7.23
CA LEU A 166 0.53 15.42 6.53
C LEU A 166 -0.11 16.12 5.34
N ALA A 167 -0.98 15.45 4.60
CA ALA A 167 -1.77 16.04 3.52
C ALA A 167 -2.62 17.20 4.02
N LEU A 168 -3.37 17.01 5.09
CA LEU A 168 -4.23 18.05 5.67
C LEU A 168 -3.43 19.16 6.33
N LYS A 169 -2.36 18.84 7.05
CA LYS A 169 -1.52 19.85 7.71
C LYS A 169 -0.83 20.77 6.70
N GLY A 170 -0.33 20.20 5.59
CA GLY A 170 0.35 20.94 4.53
C GLY A 170 -0.59 21.66 3.56
N ALA A 171 -1.89 21.37 3.56
CA ALA A 171 -2.84 21.90 2.60
C ALA A 171 -3.07 23.41 2.78
N VAL A 172 -2.72 24.18 1.76
CA VAL A 172 -2.96 25.62 1.66
C VAL A 172 -4.32 25.94 1.03
N CYS A 173 -4.89 25.00 0.27
CA CYS A 173 -6.20 25.09 -0.36
C CYS A 173 -6.92 23.75 -0.30
N MET A 174 -8.22 23.73 -0.59
CA MET A 174 -9.07 22.52 -0.67
C MET A 174 -9.03 21.60 0.56
N LYS A 175 -8.63 22.10 1.74
CA LYS A 175 -8.43 21.33 2.96
C LYS A 175 -9.68 20.54 3.39
N LYS A 176 -10.87 21.15 3.25
CA LYS A 176 -12.15 20.48 3.57
C LYS A 176 -12.48 19.36 2.58
N THR A 177 -12.17 19.56 1.30
CA THR A 177 -12.35 18.54 0.26
C THR A 177 -11.44 17.35 0.50
N MET A 178 -10.17 17.59 0.85
CA MET A 178 -9.23 16.53 1.23
C MET A 178 -9.72 15.77 2.46
N LEU A 179 -10.22 16.48 3.48
CA LEU A 179 -10.80 15.85 4.67
C LEU A 179 -11.97 14.94 4.30
N LEU A 180 -12.88 15.42 3.43
CA LEU A 180 -14.01 14.62 2.97
C LEU A 180 -13.54 13.35 2.24
N LEU A 181 -12.59 13.47 1.31
CA LEU A 181 -12.04 12.32 0.57
C LEU A 181 -11.38 11.29 1.50
N LEU A 182 -10.61 11.74 2.49
CA LEU A 182 -9.96 10.85 3.46
C LEU A 182 -10.95 10.16 4.40
N LEU A 183 -12.09 10.79 4.70
CA LEU A 183 -13.12 10.25 5.58
C LEU A 183 -14.26 9.55 4.83
N MET A 184 -14.17 9.42 3.50
CA MET A 184 -15.16 8.61 2.77
C MET A 184 -15.16 7.17 3.29
N PRO A 185 -16.34 6.53 3.44
CA PRO A 185 -16.44 5.17 3.98
C PRO A 185 -15.53 4.18 3.26
N MET A 186 -15.49 4.23 1.92
CA MET A 186 -14.64 3.34 1.12
C MET A 186 -13.13 3.62 1.36
N THR A 187 -12.75 4.89 1.51
CA THR A 187 -11.36 5.27 1.81
C THR A 187 -10.91 4.75 3.18
N LEU A 188 -11.77 4.87 4.20
CA LEU A 188 -11.50 4.33 5.53
C LEU A 188 -11.46 2.80 5.53
N TYR A 189 -12.36 2.16 4.78
CA TYR A 189 -12.39 0.70 4.61
C TYR A 189 -11.08 0.19 3.98
N LEU A 190 -10.62 0.80 2.90
CA LEU A 190 -9.33 0.49 2.28
C LEU A 190 -8.15 0.83 3.21
N GLY A 191 -8.23 1.95 3.94
CA GLY A 191 -7.24 2.36 4.93
C GLY A 191 -7.04 1.34 6.03
N ALA A 192 -8.11 0.70 6.46
CA ALA A 192 -8.15 -0.32 7.51
C ALA A 192 -7.87 -1.76 6.99
N SER A 193 -7.41 -1.91 5.75
CA SER A 193 -7.11 -3.19 5.11
C SER A 193 -5.64 -3.34 4.75
N VAL A 194 -5.24 -4.46 4.18
CA VAL A 194 -3.87 -4.66 3.66
C VAL A 194 -3.68 -4.07 2.26
N SER A 195 -4.73 -3.50 1.67
CA SER A 195 -4.68 -2.94 0.31
C SER A 195 -3.67 -1.79 0.19
N TYR A 196 -2.86 -1.81 -0.86
CA TYR A 196 -1.98 -0.69 -1.21
C TYR A 196 -2.76 0.55 -1.70
N ASP A 197 -4.05 0.42 -2.02
CA ASP A 197 -4.88 1.56 -2.43
C ASP A 197 -5.01 2.61 -1.31
N ALA A 198 -4.96 2.21 -0.06
CA ALA A 198 -4.85 3.12 1.08
C ALA A 198 -3.62 4.03 0.98
N ILE A 199 -2.47 3.42 0.67
CA ILE A 199 -1.20 4.13 0.49
C ILE A 199 -1.29 5.07 -0.71
N LEU A 200 -1.90 4.60 -1.79
CA LEU A 200 -2.09 5.39 -3.02
C LEU A 200 -2.96 6.62 -2.76
N ILE A 201 -4.13 6.46 -2.12
CA ILE A 201 -5.06 7.56 -1.86
C ILE A 201 -4.42 8.60 -0.93
N ALA A 202 -3.94 8.19 0.23
CA ALA A 202 -3.35 9.11 1.20
C ALA A 202 -2.04 9.74 0.68
N GLY A 203 -1.21 8.97 -0.02
CA GLY A 203 0.02 9.44 -0.65
C GLY A 203 -0.23 10.44 -1.77
N SER A 204 -1.26 10.23 -2.60
CA SER A 204 -1.65 11.17 -3.66
C SER A 204 -2.14 12.51 -3.09
N LEU A 205 -2.94 12.47 -2.03
CA LEU A 205 -3.41 13.69 -1.37
C LEU A 205 -2.25 14.43 -0.67
N TRP A 206 -1.31 13.71 -0.09
CA TRP A 206 -0.11 14.30 0.50
C TRP A 206 0.77 14.94 -0.58
N PHE A 207 1.05 14.25 -1.68
CA PHE A 207 1.77 14.83 -2.83
C PHE A 207 1.07 16.07 -3.37
N PHE A 208 -0.25 16.01 -3.59
CA PHE A 208 -1.03 17.14 -4.06
C PHE A 208 -0.96 18.33 -3.10
N SER A 209 -0.99 18.10 -1.81
CA SER A 209 -0.82 19.13 -0.78
C SER A 209 0.54 19.80 -0.88
N VAL A 210 1.62 19.02 -1.00
CA VAL A 210 2.99 19.53 -1.17
C VAL A 210 3.10 20.33 -2.46
N PHE A 211 2.61 19.79 -3.58
CA PHE A 211 2.61 20.45 -4.87
C PHE A 211 1.88 21.82 -4.81
N MET A 212 0.64 21.85 -4.30
CA MET A 212 -0.15 23.10 -4.22
C MET A 212 0.51 24.14 -3.32
N ARG A 213 1.14 23.71 -2.22
CA ARG A 213 1.88 24.61 -1.34
C ARG A 213 3.05 25.27 -2.07
N LEU A 214 3.82 24.51 -2.84
CA LEU A 214 4.96 25.03 -3.60
C LEU A 214 4.53 25.86 -4.81
N TYR A 215 3.48 25.42 -5.50
CA TYR A 215 2.94 26.11 -6.67
C TYR A 215 2.35 27.47 -6.33
N LEU A 216 1.54 27.55 -5.27
CA LEU A 216 0.87 28.78 -4.82
C LEU A 216 1.73 29.65 -3.91
N ALA A 217 2.93 29.22 -3.54
CA ALA A 217 3.84 30.05 -2.75
C ALA A 217 4.17 31.38 -3.47
N PRO A 218 4.39 32.49 -2.75
CA PRO A 218 4.85 33.76 -3.34
C PRO A 218 6.14 33.56 -4.16
N ASP A 219 6.39 34.51 -5.10
CA ASP A 219 7.57 34.42 -5.98
C ASP A 219 8.91 34.54 -5.21
N GLU A 220 8.89 35.20 -4.05
CA GLU A 220 10.04 35.33 -3.16
C GLU A 220 10.32 34.04 -2.34
N TYR A 221 9.39 33.10 -2.34
CA TYR A 221 9.56 31.85 -1.60
C TYR A 221 10.69 31.01 -2.20
N VAL A 222 11.62 30.61 -1.34
CA VAL A 222 12.71 29.69 -1.73
C VAL A 222 12.43 28.32 -1.12
N ILE A 223 12.32 27.33 -1.98
CA ILE A 223 12.11 25.91 -1.62
C ILE A 223 13.26 25.45 -0.73
N ASP A 224 12.93 24.99 0.46
CA ASP A 224 13.88 24.52 1.45
C ASP A 224 14.16 23.00 1.33
N LYS A 225 15.05 22.51 2.20
CA LYS A 225 15.40 21.07 2.21
C LYS A 225 14.22 20.17 2.58
N ASN A 226 13.33 20.63 3.47
CA ASN A 226 12.19 19.85 3.93
C ASN A 226 11.16 19.71 2.80
N ASP A 227 10.96 20.75 2.00
CA ASP A 227 10.10 20.71 0.81
C ASP A 227 10.60 19.67 -0.20
N ILE A 228 11.92 19.69 -0.45
CA ILE A 228 12.55 18.72 -1.37
C ILE A 228 12.39 17.30 -0.83
N ILE A 229 12.68 17.06 0.45
CA ILE A 229 12.55 15.75 1.08
C ILE A 229 11.11 15.25 1.00
N GLN A 230 10.12 16.08 1.36
CA GLN A 230 8.71 15.70 1.26
C GLN A 230 8.32 15.35 -0.18
N THR A 231 8.74 16.15 -1.15
CA THR A 231 8.49 15.92 -2.57
C THR A 231 9.09 14.57 -3.01
N MET A 232 10.33 14.25 -2.61
CA MET A 232 11.00 12.99 -2.94
C MET A 232 10.30 11.78 -2.31
N ILE A 233 9.90 11.89 -1.03
CA ILE A 233 9.17 10.82 -0.33
C ILE A 233 7.83 10.56 -1.01
N CYS A 234 7.06 11.60 -1.31
CA CYS A 234 5.78 11.46 -2.00
C CYS A 234 5.95 10.85 -3.39
N ALA A 235 6.93 11.31 -4.17
CA ALA A 235 7.22 10.77 -5.49
C ALA A 235 7.59 9.28 -5.41
N PHE A 236 8.48 8.91 -4.48
CA PHE A 236 8.86 7.52 -4.24
C PHE A 236 7.64 6.66 -3.90
N VAL A 237 6.80 7.09 -2.96
CA VAL A 237 5.58 6.35 -2.56
C VAL A 237 4.66 6.14 -3.75
N LEU A 238 4.37 7.18 -4.52
CA LEU A 238 3.44 7.08 -5.65
C LEU A 238 3.94 6.14 -6.75
N ILE A 239 5.22 6.26 -7.13
CA ILE A 239 5.79 5.45 -8.21
C ILE A 239 5.89 3.98 -7.80
N THR A 240 6.28 3.70 -6.56
CA THR A 240 6.44 2.32 -6.08
C THR A 240 5.11 1.60 -5.95
N VAL A 241 4.04 2.30 -5.60
CA VAL A 241 2.71 1.71 -5.44
C VAL A 241 2.07 1.42 -6.80
N LYS A 242 2.01 2.42 -7.68
CA LYS A 242 1.47 2.24 -9.04
C LYS A 242 2.23 3.10 -10.05
N GLN A 243 2.86 2.48 -11.03
CA GLN A 243 3.60 3.19 -12.09
C GLN A 243 2.71 4.12 -12.92
N VAL A 244 1.40 3.84 -13.01
CA VAL A 244 0.41 4.72 -13.66
C VAL A 244 0.34 6.12 -13.03
N MET A 245 0.90 6.31 -11.82
CA MET A 245 0.96 7.61 -11.16
C MET A 245 2.14 8.49 -11.60
N ILE A 246 3.04 7.97 -12.45
CA ILE A 246 4.16 8.76 -12.98
C ILE A 246 3.68 10.07 -13.65
N PRO A 247 2.63 10.11 -14.48
CA PRO A 247 2.10 11.35 -15.05
C PRO A 247 1.70 12.39 -14.00
N PHE A 248 1.28 11.95 -12.80
CA PHE A 248 0.92 12.88 -11.72
C PHE A 248 2.12 13.71 -11.24
N LEU A 249 3.33 13.16 -11.35
CA LEU A 249 4.57 13.87 -11.01
C LEU A 249 4.93 14.97 -12.02
N LEU A 250 4.32 14.97 -13.22
CA LEU A 250 4.50 16.04 -14.20
C LEU A 250 4.00 17.39 -13.66
N LEU A 251 3.12 17.40 -12.65
CA LEU A 251 2.71 18.63 -11.97
C LEU A 251 3.92 19.41 -11.41
N LEU A 252 5.01 18.76 -11.05
CA LEU A 252 6.21 19.42 -10.55
C LEU A 252 6.85 20.37 -11.59
N PHE A 253 6.64 20.13 -12.89
CA PHE A 253 7.13 21.04 -13.94
C PHE A 253 6.39 22.39 -13.97
N LEU A 254 5.22 22.49 -13.33
CA LEU A 254 4.45 23.74 -13.23
C LEU A 254 5.02 24.68 -12.16
N ILE A 255 5.92 24.21 -11.28
CA ILE A 255 6.54 25.03 -10.24
C ILE A 255 7.63 25.90 -10.86
N ASP A 256 7.58 27.22 -10.62
CA ASP A 256 8.59 28.15 -11.18
C ASP A 256 10.00 27.80 -10.68
N LYS A 257 10.94 27.68 -11.63
CA LYS A 257 12.36 27.42 -11.37
C LYS A 257 13.01 28.45 -10.43
N LYS A 258 12.49 29.68 -10.40
CA LYS A 258 12.98 30.73 -9.49
C LYS A 258 12.86 30.30 -8.04
N LYS A 259 11.79 29.61 -7.67
CA LYS A 259 11.54 29.13 -6.30
C LYS A 259 12.57 28.10 -5.83
N PHE A 260 13.28 27.43 -6.74
CA PHE A 260 14.37 26.52 -6.41
C PHE A 260 15.72 27.23 -6.15
N GLY A 261 15.76 28.57 -6.21
CA GLY A 261 16.99 29.34 -6.09
C GLY A 261 17.93 29.19 -7.29
N GLY A 262 17.37 28.83 -8.45
CA GLY A 262 18.06 28.77 -9.74
C GLY A 262 17.85 27.50 -10.54
N THR A 263 18.12 27.59 -11.84
CA THR A 263 17.87 26.51 -12.82
C THR A 263 18.62 25.21 -12.48
N LYS A 264 19.84 25.30 -11.93
CA LYS A 264 20.63 24.09 -11.56
C LYS A 264 19.90 23.25 -10.50
N LYS A 265 19.44 23.89 -9.41
CA LYS A 265 18.73 23.16 -8.33
C LYS A 265 17.40 22.58 -8.82
N TYR A 266 16.67 23.34 -9.66
CA TYR A 266 15.45 22.86 -10.30
C TYR A 266 15.71 21.60 -11.12
N VAL A 267 16.68 21.64 -12.04
CA VAL A 267 17.04 20.49 -12.88
C VAL A 267 17.48 19.30 -12.03
N CYS A 268 18.33 19.52 -11.00
CA CYS A 268 18.72 18.46 -10.07
C CYS A 268 17.52 17.80 -9.37
N CYS A 269 16.53 18.58 -8.94
CA CYS A 269 15.32 18.06 -8.29
C CYS A 269 14.50 17.20 -9.27
N ILE A 270 14.27 17.70 -10.48
CA ILE A 270 13.53 16.95 -11.52
C ILE A 270 14.27 15.65 -11.89
N VAL A 271 15.59 15.73 -12.11
CA VAL A 271 16.42 14.54 -12.41
C VAL A 271 16.35 13.54 -11.27
N ALA A 272 16.39 13.98 -10.01
CA ALA A 272 16.25 13.09 -8.86
C ALA A 272 14.90 12.38 -8.84
N VAL A 273 13.80 13.07 -9.12
CA VAL A 273 12.45 12.46 -9.23
C VAL A 273 12.41 11.44 -10.36
N ILE A 274 12.98 11.77 -11.53
CA ILE A 274 13.06 10.84 -12.67
C ILE A 274 13.90 9.61 -12.31
N LEU A 275 15.05 9.80 -11.67
CA LEU A 275 15.90 8.68 -11.23
C LEU A 275 15.19 7.77 -10.23
N ILE A 276 14.45 8.33 -9.27
CA ILE A 276 13.59 7.54 -8.38
C ILE A 276 12.61 6.71 -9.21
N GLY A 277 11.96 7.31 -10.20
CA GLY A 277 11.04 6.62 -11.10
C GLY A 277 11.70 5.45 -11.84
N VAL A 278 12.86 5.70 -12.43
CA VAL A 278 13.62 4.68 -13.16
C VAL A 278 14.07 3.55 -12.23
N ILE A 279 14.61 3.87 -11.06
CA ILE A 279 15.02 2.87 -10.06
C ILE A 279 13.83 2.03 -9.61
N CYS A 280 12.70 2.66 -9.27
CA CYS A 280 11.50 1.95 -8.86
C CYS A 280 10.89 1.09 -9.98
N TYR A 281 11.03 1.49 -11.24
CA TYR A 281 10.60 0.72 -12.40
C TYR A 281 11.51 -0.48 -12.66
N LEU A 282 12.82 -0.30 -12.58
CA LEU A 282 13.82 -1.35 -12.85
C LEU A 282 13.99 -2.29 -11.65
N CYS A 283 13.78 -1.81 -10.42
CA CYS A 283 14.00 -2.58 -9.20
C CYS A 283 13.25 -3.93 -9.20
N PRO A 284 11.96 -4.03 -9.53
CA PRO A 284 11.28 -5.33 -9.62
C PRO A 284 11.90 -6.25 -10.67
N THR A 285 12.34 -5.71 -11.80
CA THR A 285 12.95 -6.49 -12.88
C THR A 285 14.33 -7.02 -12.47
N ILE A 286 15.13 -6.19 -11.78
CA ILE A 286 16.47 -6.55 -11.30
C ILE A 286 16.38 -7.50 -10.10
N ILE A 287 15.48 -7.19 -9.14
CA ILE A 287 15.32 -8.01 -7.93
C ILE A 287 14.73 -9.36 -8.30
N ASN A 288 13.76 -9.40 -9.22
CA ASN A 288 13.08 -10.65 -9.56
C ASN A 288 13.95 -11.61 -10.37
N GLY A 289 15.02 -11.14 -11.06
CA GLY A 289 16.02 -12.00 -11.69
C GLY A 289 15.48 -13.11 -12.61
N ILE A 290 14.17 -13.14 -12.80
CA ILE A 290 13.48 -14.19 -13.54
C ILE A 290 13.58 -13.84 -15.01
N SER A 291 14.37 -14.64 -15.75
CA SER A 291 14.36 -14.59 -17.20
C SER A 291 12.95 -14.93 -17.69
N LYS A 292 12.48 -14.21 -18.73
CA LYS A 292 11.21 -14.57 -19.41
C LYS A 292 11.19 -16.01 -19.92
N ASN A 293 12.38 -16.61 -20.10
CA ASN A 293 12.55 -17.99 -20.57
C ASN A 293 12.26 -19.03 -19.49
N ASP A 294 12.24 -18.65 -18.20
CA ASP A 294 12.01 -19.57 -17.08
C ASP A 294 10.52 -19.74 -16.77
N ILE A 295 9.66 -18.94 -17.41
CA ILE A 295 8.21 -18.97 -17.18
C ILE A 295 7.54 -19.65 -18.38
N VAL A 296 6.99 -20.82 -18.16
CA VAL A 296 6.08 -21.45 -19.14
C VAL A 296 4.77 -20.66 -19.14
N THR A 297 4.52 -19.88 -20.18
CA THR A 297 3.25 -19.20 -20.34
C THR A 297 2.26 -20.16 -20.98
N GLU A 298 1.27 -20.61 -20.25
CA GLU A 298 0.13 -21.37 -20.77
C GLU A 298 -0.70 -20.58 -21.80
N TYR A 299 -0.56 -19.27 -21.80
CA TYR A 299 -1.11 -18.36 -22.81
C TYR A 299 0.04 -17.53 -23.38
N GLU A 300 0.41 -17.79 -24.62
CA GLU A 300 1.26 -16.86 -25.38
C GLU A 300 0.51 -15.53 -25.54
N ILE A 301 0.79 -14.59 -24.64
CA ILE A 301 0.44 -13.20 -24.88
C ILE A 301 1.36 -12.73 -26.01
N ASN A 302 0.88 -12.85 -27.24
CA ASN A 302 1.62 -12.40 -28.40
C ASN A 302 1.61 -10.87 -28.42
N SER A 303 2.65 -10.27 -27.84
CA SER A 303 2.83 -8.83 -27.76
C SER A 303 2.87 -8.16 -29.15
N LEU A 304 3.27 -8.90 -30.19
CA LEU A 304 3.21 -8.47 -31.60
C LEU A 304 1.77 -8.38 -32.10
N LYS A 305 0.91 -9.35 -31.76
CA LYS A 305 -0.52 -9.27 -32.09
C LYS A 305 -1.22 -8.11 -31.39
N GLN A 306 -0.91 -7.88 -30.11
CA GLN A 306 -1.46 -6.72 -29.38
C GLN A 306 -1.01 -5.38 -29.98
N LYS A 307 0.24 -5.31 -30.44
CA LYS A 307 0.77 -4.10 -31.09
C LYS A 307 0.08 -3.82 -32.42
N ASN A 308 -0.21 -4.84 -33.20
CA ASN A 308 -0.93 -4.71 -34.49
C ASN A 308 -2.40 -4.30 -34.26
N TYR A 309 -3.06 -4.78 -33.19
CA TYR A 309 -4.43 -4.35 -32.85
C TYR A 309 -4.54 -2.87 -32.40
N ILE A 310 -3.44 -2.24 -32.02
CA ILE A 310 -3.43 -0.83 -31.60
C ILE A 310 -3.08 0.10 -32.79
N ILE A 311 -2.48 -0.45 -33.84
CA ILE A 311 -2.00 0.31 -35.01
C ILE A 311 -3.02 0.27 -36.18
N ASP A 312 -3.89 -0.73 -36.21
CA ASP A 312 -5.06 -0.82 -37.13
C ASP A 312 -6.29 -0.13 -36.51
#